data_c03dc4e7cb8fcb0c46370de5c82f58ef
#
_entry.id   c03dc4e7cb8fcb0c46370de5c82f58ef
#
_cell.length_a   1.000
_cell.length_b   1.000
_cell.length_c   1.000
_cell.angle_alpha   90.00
_cell.angle_beta   90.00
_cell.angle_gamma   90.00
#
_symmetry.space_group_name_H-M   'P 1'
#
loop_
_entity.id
_entity.type
_entity.pdbx_description
1 polymer ?
#
loop_
_entity_poly.entity_id
_entity_poly.type
_entity_poly.pdbx_seq_one_letter_code
_entity_poly.pdbx_strand_id
1 'polypeptide(L)'
;MSLIKMLFSDLDGTLLYIPPRLTSGVSPENKAAIRRLQQHHVRFAIATGRSVDFLSRTFDPELVLDTVGMCGASIRLDGEMIYQTDFDPDEIESLLEVFSDDRYERRFLAVTPDNDYVFEDPQSEAAQEFRLNRSGYIQDYRNILDLSLAEYIQNPANPHINSCFCHFDVEEGVDYYKDMLKRRFFNRYQIVQTSPYSIVIMKDGANKGTGIAKIAGLLGIQLEEIAVIGDSENDFEMFAMIPNSFCMDHARPDIQAKAKHIVHSVAECIDFILQENARQRLEELNLL
;
A
#
# COMPACT_ATOMS: atom_id res chain seq x y z
N MET A 1 11.09 -17.96 -19.05
CA MET A 1 10.49 -16.79 -18.37
C MET A 1 10.36 -15.66 -19.37
N SER A 2 9.34 -14.81 -19.28
CA SER A 2 9.30 -13.58 -20.09
C SER A 2 10.26 -12.54 -19.51
N LEU A 3 10.83 -11.66 -20.33
CA LEU A 3 11.70 -10.57 -19.86
C LEU A 3 10.91 -9.68 -18.89
N ILE A 4 11.43 -9.47 -17.69
CA ILE A 4 10.81 -8.56 -16.72
C ILE A 4 11.02 -7.12 -17.18
N LYS A 5 9.92 -6.38 -17.30
CA LYS A 5 9.86 -4.99 -17.73
C LYS A 5 9.56 -4.02 -16.59
N MET A 6 8.97 -4.53 -15.49
CA MET A 6 8.58 -3.70 -14.36
C MET A 6 8.67 -4.48 -13.04
N LEU A 7 9.18 -3.82 -11.99
CA LEU A 7 9.22 -4.33 -10.61
C LEU A 7 8.37 -3.44 -9.72
N PHE A 8 7.43 -4.03 -8.99
CA PHE A 8 6.71 -3.37 -7.89
C PHE A 8 7.26 -3.84 -6.56
N SER A 9 7.61 -2.91 -5.70
CA SER A 9 8.06 -3.18 -4.34
C SER A 9 7.04 -2.69 -3.32
N ASP A 10 6.71 -3.51 -2.34
CA ASP A 10 6.15 -3.00 -1.11
C ASP A 10 7.16 -2.05 -0.44
N LEU A 11 6.64 -1.26 0.51
CA LEU A 11 7.41 -0.19 1.14
C LEU A 11 7.87 -0.57 2.54
N ASP A 12 6.91 -0.78 3.45
CA ASP A 12 7.16 -0.97 4.88
C ASP A 12 7.51 -2.42 5.19
N GLY A 13 8.71 -2.67 5.67
CA GLY A 13 9.22 -4.03 5.86
C GLY A 13 9.90 -4.60 4.61
N THR A 14 9.81 -3.92 3.46
CA THR A 14 10.43 -4.34 2.20
C THR A 14 11.47 -3.33 1.73
N LEU A 15 11.06 -2.23 1.08
CA LEU A 15 12.00 -1.22 0.59
C LEU A 15 12.62 -0.38 1.73
N LEU A 16 11.83 -0.09 2.76
CA LEU A 16 12.23 0.61 3.99
C LEU A 16 12.66 -0.36 5.10
N TYR A 17 13.42 -1.38 4.74
CA TYR A 17 13.92 -2.33 5.71
C TYR A 17 15.43 -2.49 5.59
N ILE A 18 16.13 -2.31 6.72
CA ILE A 18 17.54 -2.68 6.90
C ILE A 18 17.60 -3.58 8.13
N PRO A 19 18.00 -4.85 8.00
CA PRO A 19 17.99 -5.77 9.12
C PRO A 19 18.70 -5.21 10.36
N PRO A 20 18.10 -5.30 11.54
CA PRO A 20 16.82 -5.96 11.89
C PRO A 20 15.64 -4.99 12.06
N ARG A 21 15.60 -3.83 11.40
CA ARG A 21 14.58 -2.80 11.67
C ARG A 21 14.12 -2.04 10.42
N LEU A 22 12.92 -1.46 10.55
CA LEU A 22 12.42 -0.45 9.61
C LEU A 22 13.30 0.82 9.64
N THR A 23 13.40 1.47 8.49
CA THR A 23 14.16 2.70 8.30
C THR A 23 13.27 3.83 7.80
N SER A 24 13.69 5.08 8.04
CA SER A 24 12.98 6.26 7.55
C SER A 24 13.26 6.59 6.07
N GLY A 25 14.11 5.81 5.40
CA GLY A 25 14.47 6.06 4.02
C GLY A 25 15.06 4.83 3.34
N VAL A 26 15.10 4.87 2.01
CA VAL A 26 15.68 3.79 1.19
C VAL A 26 17.19 3.69 1.41
N SER A 27 17.68 2.49 1.63
CA SER A 27 19.11 2.24 1.84
C SER A 27 19.94 2.66 0.60
N PRO A 28 21.21 3.07 0.78
CA PRO A 28 22.09 3.36 -0.35
C PRO A 28 22.22 2.20 -1.33
N GLU A 29 22.21 0.97 -0.82
CA GLU A 29 22.27 -0.26 -1.63
C GLU A 29 21.02 -0.42 -2.50
N ASN A 30 19.82 -0.31 -1.92
CA ASN A 30 18.56 -0.38 -2.66
C ASN A 30 18.47 0.76 -3.68
N LYS A 31 18.89 2.00 -3.34
CA LYS A 31 18.94 3.12 -4.29
C LYS A 31 19.85 2.82 -5.49
N ALA A 32 21.05 2.27 -5.24
CA ALA A 32 21.98 1.91 -6.31
C ALA A 32 21.41 0.79 -7.19
N ALA A 33 20.75 -0.20 -6.58
CA ALA A 33 20.13 -1.31 -7.32
C ALA A 33 18.96 -0.80 -8.18
N ILE A 34 18.08 0.07 -7.67
CA ILE A 34 16.99 0.67 -8.45
C ILE A 34 17.52 1.45 -9.65
N ARG A 35 18.58 2.24 -9.47
CA ARG A 35 19.21 2.94 -10.61
C ARG A 35 19.77 1.97 -11.66
N ARG A 36 20.39 0.85 -11.24
CA ARG A 36 20.84 -0.18 -12.18
C ARG A 36 19.65 -0.79 -12.94
N LEU A 37 18.56 -1.11 -12.23
CA LEU A 37 17.35 -1.65 -12.84
C LEU A 37 16.82 -0.72 -13.96
N GLN A 38 16.71 0.58 -13.64
CA GLN A 38 16.25 1.61 -14.59
C GLN A 38 17.19 1.78 -15.78
N GLN A 39 18.51 1.68 -15.59
CA GLN A 39 19.51 1.69 -16.68
C GLN A 39 19.34 0.50 -17.65
N HIS A 40 18.79 -0.60 -17.18
CA HIS A 40 18.43 -1.77 -18.00
C HIS A 40 17.01 -1.69 -18.59
N HIS A 41 16.37 -0.52 -18.52
CA HIS A 41 15.02 -0.26 -19.04
C HIS A 41 13.92 -1.10 -18.35
N VAL A 42 14.12 -1.45 -17.09
CA VAL A 42 13.08 -2.03 -16.24
C VAL A 42 12.53 -0.93 -15.33
N ARG A 43 11.22 -0.71 -15.38
CA ARG A 43 10.56 0.29 -14.54
C ARG A 43 10.55 -0.18 -13.08
N PHE A 44 10.67 0.76 -12.15
CA PHE A 44 10.50 0.52 -10.73
C PHE A 44 9.28 1.29 -10.21
N ALA A 45 8.43 0.60 -9.46
CA ALA A 45 7.23 1.15 -8.87
C ALA A 45 7.07 0.72 -7.42
N ILE A 46 6.25 1.43 -6.66
CA ILE A 46 5.87 1.08 -5.29
C ILE A 46 4.42 0.58 -5.26
N ALA A 47 4.15 -0.48 -4.48
CA ALA A 47 2.81 -0.96 -4.16
C ALA A 47 2.65 -0.98 -2.63
N THR A 48 1.91 -0.02 -2.05
CA THR A 48 1.88 0.22 -0.60
C THR A 48 0.49 0.50 -0.07
N GLY A 49 0.30 0.27 1.23
CA GLY A 49 -0.87 0.76 1.97
C GLY A 49 -0.86 2.27 2.24
N ARG A 50 0.29 2.94 2.02
CA ARG A 50 0.40 4.39 2.22
C ARG A 50 -0.16 5.15 1.03
N SER A 51 -0.49 6.43 1.24
CA SER A 51 -0.95 7.30 0.15
C SER A 51 0.19 7.65 -0.81
N VAL A 52 -0.18 7.95 -2.05
CA VAL A 52 0.79 8.38 -3.08
C VAL A 52 1.44 9.71 -2.74
N ASP A 53 0.75 10.61 -2.02
CA ASP A 53 1.31 11.89 -1.62
C ASP A 53 2.36 11.79 -0.53
N PHE A 54 2.22 10.81 0.37
CA PHE A 54 3.28 10.47 1.30
C PHE A 54 4.59 10.18 0.56
N LEU A 55 4.51 9.40 -0.50
CA LEU A 55 5.68 9.01 -1.29
C LEU A 55 6.32 10.20 -2.00
N SER A 56 5.52 11.09 -2.59
CA SER A 56 6.02 12.28 -3.30
C SER A 56 6.78 13.25 -2.39
N ARG A 57 6.46 13.27 -1.10
CA ARG A 57 7.11 14.12 -0.09
C ARG A 57 8.31 13.46 0.60
N THR A 58 8.38 12.12 0.58
CA THR A 58 9.35 11.35 1.36
C THR A 58 10.46 10.78 0.49
N PHE A 59 10.17 10.51 -0.77
CA PHE A 59 11.10 9.88 -1.70
C PHE A 59 11.66 10.85 -2.73
N ASP A 60 12.87 10.53 -3.18
CA ASP A 60 13.49 11.16 -4.33
C ASP A 60 12.60 10.92 -5.56
N PRO A 61 12.02 11.98 -6.17
CA PRO A 61 11.12 11.85 -7.32
C PRO A 61 11.77 11.15 -8.51
N GLU A 62 13.12 11.17 -8.60
CA GLU A 62 13.84 10.48 -9.66
C GLU A 62 13.82 8.95 -9.49
N LEU A 63 13.53 8.44 -8.30
CA LEU A 63 13.51 7.01 -8.03
C LEU A 63 12.15 6.36 -8.24
N VAL A 64 11.06 7.10 -8.02
CA VAL A 64 9.72 6.52 -8.03
C VAL A 64 8.71 7.47 -8.67
N LEU A 65 8.32 7.14 -9.89
CA LEU A 65 7.28 7.84 -10.64
C LEU A 65 5.93 7.10 -10.58
N ASP A 66 5.96 5.79 -10.42
CA ASP A 66 4.80 4.92 -10.50
C ASP A 66 4.45 4.36 -9.12
N THR A 67 3.19 4.43 -8.75
CA THR A 67 2.75 3.99 -7.43
C THR A 67 1.34 3.41 -7.47
N VAL A 68 1.19 2.27 -6.82
CA VAL A 68 -0.07 1.71 -6.35
C VAL A 68 -0.16 2.03 -4.87
N GLY A 69 -0.87 3.07 -4.52
CA GLY A 69 -1.05 3.54 -3.15
C GLY A 69 -2.38 3.10 -2.55
N MET A 70 -2.53 3.29 -1.23
CA MET A 70 -3.73 2.93 -0.48
C MET A 70 -4.21 1.51 -0.81
N CYS A 71 -3.29 0.54 -0.84
CA CYS A 71 -3.55 -0.84 -1.25
C CYS A 71 -4.33 -0.96 -2.57
N GLY A 72 -4.08 -0.11 -3.57
CA GLY A 72 -4.76 -0.15 -4.87
C GLY A 72 -5.93 0.83 -5.03
N ALA A 73 -6.30 1.57 -3.99
CA ALA A 73 -7.35 2.59 -4.06
C ALA A 73 -6.91 3.85 -4.81
N SER A 74 -5.61 4.08 -4.94
CA SER A 74 -5.04 5.19 -5.72
C SER A 74 -3.86 4.73 -6.56
N ILE A 75 -3.73 5.25 -7.79
CA ILE A 75 -2.66 4.87 -8.71
C ILE A 75 -2.09 6.13 -9.36
N ARG A 76 -0.78 6.27 -9.25
CA ARG A 76 -0.01 7.27 -9.98
C ARG A 76 0.85 6.57 -11.04
N LEU A 77 0.85 7.09 -12.25
CA LEU A 77 1.68 6.62 -13.36
C LEU A 77 2.37 7.81 -14.01
N ASP A 78 3.68 7.70 -14.23
CA ASP A 78 4.52 8.80 -14.75
C ASP A 78 4.38 10.12 -13.94
N GLY A 79 4.14 9.99 -12.64
CA GLY A 79 3.95 11.13 -11.73
C GLY A 79 2.54 11.70 -11.67
N GLU A 80 1.61 11.25 -12.51
CA GLU A 80 0.23 11.73 -12.57
C GLU A 80 -0.75 10.77 -11.90
N MET A 81 -1.74 11.28 -11.17
CA MET A 81 -2.83 10.50 -10.61
C MET A 81 -3.77 10.05 -11.74
N ILE A 82 -3.81 8.73 -12.02
CA ILE A 82 -4.59 8.16 -13.12
C ILE A 82 -5.83 7.38 -12.67
N TYR A 83 -5.87 7.02 -11.40
CA TYR A 83 -6.98 6.26 -10.83
C TYR A 83 -7.08 6.51 -9.33
N GLN A 84 -8.32 6.63 -8.86
CA GLN A 84 -8.65 6.75 -7.46
C GLN A 84 -10.05 6.19 -7.22
N THR A 85 -10.24 5.48 -6.12
CA THR A 85 -11.57 5.10 -5.62
C THR A 85 -11.92 5.95 -4.42
N ASP A 86 -13.18 6.40 -4.38
CA ASP A 86 -13.66 7.25 -3.32
C ASP A 86 -14.96 6.70 -2.72
N PHE A 87 -15.15 6.91 -1.42
CA PHE A 87 -16.42 6.66 -0.76
C PHE A 87 -17.38 7.82 -1.00
N ASP A 88 -18.63 7.47 -1.26
CA ASP A 88 -19.72 8.45 -1.22
C ASP A 88 -20.06 8.80 0.24
N PRO A 89 -20.60 10.00 0.53
CA PRO A 89 -20.99 10.39 1.89
C PRO A 89 -21.87 9.36 2.59
N ASP A 90 -22.90 8.85 1.94
CA ASP A 90 -23.83 7.84 2.47
C ASP A 90 -23.11 6.52 2.85
N GLU A 91 -22.03 6.19 2.16
CA GLU A 91 -21.23 5.01 2.48
C GLU A 91 -20.45 5.21 3.76
N ILE A 92 -19.90 6.42 3.97
CA ILE A 92 -19.21 6.77 5.22
C ILE A 92 -20.19 6.74 6.40
N GLU A 93 -21.38 7.32 6.24
CA GLU A 93 -22.44 7.27 7.26
C GLU A 93 -22.80 5.81 7.59
N SER A 94 -22.96 4.97 6.57
CA SER A 94 -23.28 3.54 6.74
C SER A 94 -22.15 2.77 7.46
N LEU A 95 -20.88 3.15 7.24
CA LEU A 95 -19.73 2.58 7.98
C LEU A 95 -19.77 3.03 9.45
N LEU A 96 -20.02 4.31 9.72
CA LEU A 96 -20.12 4.85 11.08
C LEU A 96 -21.25 4.19 11.88
N GLU A 97 -22.37 3.84 11.25
CA GLU A 97 -23.44 3.09 11.91
C GLU A 97 -22.97 1.70 12.44
N VAL A 98 -22.04 1.02 11.78
CA VAL A 98 -21.47 -0.22 12.31
C VAL A 98 -20.68 0.03 13.57
N PHE A 99 -20.00 1.15 13.63
CA PHE A 99 -19.16 1.54 14.76
C PHE A 99 -19.94 2.25 15.88
N SER A 100 -21.25 2.47 15.72
CA SER A 100 -22.11 3.01 16.80
C SER A 100 -22.37 2.00 17.92
N ASP A 101 -22.01 0.72 17.73
CA ASP A 101 -21.95 -0.27 18.81
C ASP A 101 -20.66 -0.04 19.62
N ASP A 102 -20.75 0.67 20.74
CA ASP A 102 -19.65 1.04 21.63
C ASP A 102 -19.08 -0.15 22.43
N ARG A 103 -19.10 -1.34 21.86
CA ARG A 103 -18.62 -2.55 22.55
C ARG A 103 -17.13 -2.55 22.84
N TYR A 104 -16.35 -1.96 21.94
CA TYR A 104 -14.91 -1.78 22.08
C TYR A 104 -14.53 -0.33 21.79
N GLU A 105 -13.68 0.22 22.62
CA GLU A 105 -13.15 1.56 22.42
C GLU A 105 -12.34 1.62 21.11
N ARG A 106 -12.58 2.65 20.34
CA ARG A 106 -12.01 2.79 19.01
C ARG A 106 -11.71 4.24 18.63
N ARG A 107 -10.81 4.39 17.68
CA ARG A 107 -10.48 5.65 17.02
C ARG A 107 -10.71 5.49 15.54
N PHE A 108 -11.72 6.16 15.02
CA PHE A 108 -12.07 6.14 13.60
C PHE A 108 -11.67 7.46 12.96
N LEU A 109 -11.04 7.35 11.78
CA LEU A 109 -10.71 8.49 10.95
C LEU A 109 -10.83 8.13 9.47
N ALA A 110 -11.19 9.13 8.68
CA ALA A 110 -11.16 9.06 7.22
C ALA A 110 -9.86 9.66 6.69
N VAL A 111 -9.44 9.17 5.53
CA VAL A 111 -8.24 9.64 4.83
C VAL A 111 -8.66 10.19 3.48
N THR A 112 -8.28 11.43 3.21
CA THR A 112 -8.54 12.10 1.94
C THR A 112 -7.50 11.73 0.89
N PRO A 113 -7.74 12.00 -0.40
CA PRO A 113 -6.75 11.83 -1.46
C PRO A 113 -5.43 12.56 -1.20
N ASP A 114 -5.53 13.75 -0.62
CA ASP A 114 -4.38 14.59 -0.25
C ASP A 114 -3.67 14.10 1.03
N ASN A 115 -4.13 12.93 1.54
CA ASN A 115 -3.59 12.29 2.73
C ASN A 115 -3.81 13.10 4.02
N ASP A 116 -4.85 13.90 4.06
CA ASP A 116 -5.30 14.57 5.29
C ASP A 116 -6.18 13.62 6.11
N TYR A 117 -6.12 13.74 7.42
CA TYR A 117 -6.95 12.98 8.35
C TYR A 117 -8.16 13.77 8.82
N VAL A 118 -9.31 13.12 8.72
CA VAL A 118 -10.60 13.65 9.19
C VAL A 118 -11.13 12.74 10.28
N PHE A 119 -11.09 13.20 11.52
CA PHE A 119 -11.62 12.45 12.67
C PHE A 119 -13.13 12.62 12.82
N GLU A 120 -13.80 11.65 13.44
CA GLU A 120 -15.21 11.83 13.85
C GLU A 120 -15.36 13.09 14.71
N ASP A 121 -14.50 13.24 15.72
CA ASP A 121 -14.36 14.44 16.54
C ASP A 121 -12.89 14.92 16.50
N PRO A 122 -12.61 16.09 15.88
CA PRO A 122 -11.26 16.62 15.79
C PRO A 122 -10.70 17.12 17.13
N GLN A 123 -11.57 17.28 18.15
CA GLN A 123 -11.18 17.68 19.51
C GLN A 123 -11.04 16.49 20.47
N SER A 124 -11.31 15.27 20.00
CA SER A 124 -11.16 14.05 20.80
C SER A 124 -9.72 13.90 21.33
N GLU A 125 -9.58 13.22 22.46
CA GLU A 125 -8.29 12.87 23.04
C GLU A 125 -7.42 12.12 22.01
N ALA A 126 -8.03 11.22 21.26
CA ALA A 126 -7.39 10.47 20.18
C ALA A 126 -6.81 11.38 19.07
N ALA A 127 -7.58 12.37 18.62
CA ALA A 127 -7.09 13.34 17.63
C ALA A 127 -5.94 14.21 18.20
N GLN A 128 -6.04 14.58 19.48
CA GLN A 128 -4.98 15.33 20.16
C GLN A 128 -3.72 14.52 20.37
N GLU A 129 -3.83 13.27 20.83
CA GLU A 129 -2.70 12.35 20.95
C GLU A 129 -2.03 12.13 19.59
N PHE A 130 -2.82 11.96 18.54
CA PHE A 130 -2.29 11.79 17.18
C PHE A 130 -1.53 13.01 16.70
N ARG A 131 -1.99 14.23 17.05
CA ARG A 131 -1.27 15.49 16.79
C ARG A 131 0.04 15.59 17.57
N LEU A 132 0.06 15.09 18.81
CA LEU A 132 1.23 15.15 19.70
C LEU A 132 2.27 14.07 19.37
N ASN A 133 1.84 12.86 19.01
CA ASN A 133 2.68 11.70 18.73
C ASN A 133 3.31 11.68 17.33
N ARG A 134 3.45 12.84 16.69
CA ARG A 134 4.09 13.01 15.36
C ARG A 134 5.55 12.54 15.29
N SER A 135 6.14 12.04 16.37
CA SER A 135 7.55 11.65 16.47
C SER A 135 7.81 10.16 16.21
N GLY A 136 6.81 9.36 15.85
CA GLY A 136 6.96 7.93 15.58
C GLY A 136 7.39 7.64 14.14
N TYR A 137 8.54 7.08 13.96
CA TYR A 137 9.14 6.37 12.81
C TYR A 137 9.25 7.11 11.47
N ILE A 138 8.31 7.97 11.09
CA ILE A 138 8.37 8.77 9.86
C ILE A 138 7.68 10.09 10.19
N GLN A 139 8.29 11.22 9.82
CA GLN A 139 7.63 12.53 9.88
C GLN A 139 6.36 12.44 9.04
N ASP A 140 5.24 12.25 9.72
CA ASP A 140 3.93 12.21 9.08
C ASP A 140 3.51 13.65 8.80
N TYR A 141 3.64 14.08 7.55
CA TYR A 141 3.27 15.42 7.10
C TYR A 141 1.76 15.59 6.91
N ARG A 142 0.96 14.62 7.36
CA ARG A 142 -0.49 14.66 7.22
C ARG A 142 -1.07 15.78 8.07
N ASN A 143 -1.99 16.52 7.50
CA ASN A 143 -2.77 17.45 8.26
C ASN A 143 -3.90 16.70 8.97
N ILE A 144 -4.23 17.14 10.17
CA ILE A 144 -5.47 16.76 10.82
C ILE A 144 -6.38 17.95 10.67
N LEU A 145 -7.48 17.75 9.96
CA LEU A 145 -8.43 18.84 9.71
C LEU A 145 -9.18 19.19 11.01
N ASP A 146 -9.43 20.47 11.21
CA ASP A 146 -10.14 21.01 12.38
C ASP A 146 -11.67 21.05 12.17
N LEU A 147 -12.20 20.05 11.44
CA LEU A 147 -13.63 19.83 11.27
C LEU A 147 -13.93 18.36 11.47
N SER A 148 -15.14 18.07 11.95
CA SER A 148 -15.60 16.70 12.15
C SER A 148 -15.82 15.99 10.82
N LEU A 149 -15.77 14.65 10.83
CA LEU A 149 -16.08 13.85 9.66
C LEU A 149 -17.46 14.14 9.10
N ALA A 150 -18.46 14.37 9.98
CA ALA A 150 -19.82 14.73 9.56
C ALA A 150 -19.85 16.07 8.81
N GLU A 151 -19.15 17.09 9.29
CA GLU A 151 -19.04 18.39 8.59
C GLU A 151 -18.27 18.25 7.26
N TYR A 152 -17.24 17.38 7.24
CA TYR A 152 -16.44 17.15 6.05
C TYR A 152 -17.27 16.55 4.91
N ILE A 153 -18.01 15.47 5.17
CA ILE A 153 -18.79 14.76 4.14
C ILE A 153 -20.02 15.55 3.66
N GLN A 154 -20.55 16.47 4.46
CA GLN A 154 -21.66 17.33 4.07
C GLN A 154 -21.27 18.45 3.11
N ASN A 155 -20.00 18.76 2.97
CA ASN A 155 -19.53 19.80 2.05
C ASN A 155 -19.10 19.22 0.71
N PRO A 156 -19.87 19.39 -0.37
CA PRO A 156 -19.57 18.82 -1.68
C PRO A 156 -18.31 19.41 -2.34
N ALA A 157 -17.74 20.48 -1.79
CA ALA A 157 -16.48 21.03 -2.26
C ALA A 157 -15.25 20.32 -1.67
N ASN A 158 -15.43 19.51 -0.65
CA ASN A 158 -14.33 18.73 -0.08
C ASN A 158 -13.98 17.54 -0.99
N PRO A 159 -12.69 17.18 -1.06
CA PRO A 159 -12.27 15.94 -1.72
C PRO A 159 -12.99 14.73 -1.13
N HIS A 160 -13.26 13.73 -1.96
CA HIS A 160 -13.84 12.48 -1.51
C HIS A 160 -12.87 11.73 -0.57
N ILE A 161 -13.41 10.84 0.26
CA ILE A 161 -12.65 9.99 1.16
C ILE A 161 -12.26 8.71 0.41
N ASN A 162 -10.98 8.36 0.38
CA ASN A 162 -10.53 7.15 -0.32
C ASN A 162 -10.27 5.94 0.59
N SER A 163 -10.10 6.15 1.89
CA SER A 163 -10.03 5.06 2.86
C SER A 163 -10.48 5.50 4.24
N CYS A 164 -10.88 4.53 5.07
CA CYS A 164 -11.15 4.75 6.47
C CYS A 164 -10.20 3.88 7.30
N PHE A 165 -9.68 4.45 8.37
CA PHE A 165 -8.81 3.77 9.31
C PHE A 165 -9.51 3.65 10.66
N CYS A 166 -9.45 2.47 11.28
CA CYS A 166 -9.95 2.27 12.61
C CYS A 166 -8.90 1.57 13.48
N HIS A 167 -8.60 2.17 14.63
CA HIS A 167 -7.72 1.61 15.64
C HIS A 167 -8.54 1.26 16.89
N PHE A 168 -8.24 0.13 17.52
CA PHE A 168 -8.89 -0.41 18.71
C PHE A 168 -7.88 -0.51 19.84
N ASP A 169 -8.34 -0.41 21.07
CA ASP A 169 -7.46 -0.54 22.24
C ASP A 169 -7.14 -2.00 22.59
N VAL A 170 -7.89 -2.95 22.02
CA VAL A 170 -7.71 -4.39 22.18
C VAL A 170 -7.85 -5.15 20.86
N GLU A 171 -7.13 -6.27 20.71
CA GLU A 171 -7.12 -7.08 19.48
C GLU A 171 -8.51 -7.67 19.15
N GLU A 172 -9.30 -8.04 20.15
CA GLU A 172 -10.65 -8.59 19.99
C GLU A 172 -11.59 -7.59 19.28
N GLY A 173 -11.35 -6.29 19.41
CA GLY A 173 -12.08 -5.26 18.69
C GLY A 173 -11.90 -5.37 17.18
N VAL A 174 -10.69 -5.68 16.73
CA VAL A 174 -10.39 -5.89 15.30
C VAL A 174 -11.24 -7.02 14.73
N ASP A 175 -11.21 -8.19 15.36
CA ASP A 175 -11.95 -9.36 14.86
C ASP A 175 -13.45 -9.12 14.88
N TYR A 176 -13.97 -8.52 15.96
CA TYR A 176 -15.38 -8.21 16.10
C TYR A 176 -15.88 -7.29 14.98
N TYR A 177 -15.24 -6.15 14.77
CA TYR A 177 -15.70 -5.19 13.76
C TYR A 177 -15.41 -5.64 12.33
N LYS A 178 -14.33 -6.40 12.08
CA LYS A 178 -14.11 -7.07 10.78
C LYS A 178 -15.27 -7.98 10.41
N ASP A 179 -15.74 -8.79 11.37
CA ASP A 179 -16.86 -9.70 11.16
C ASP A 179 -18.18 -8.93 10.95
N MET A 180 -18.43 -7.88 11.71
CA MET A 180 -19.61 -7.02 11.52
C MET A 180 -19.63 -6.37 10.15
N LEU A 181 -18.52 -5.75 9.74
CA LEU A 181 -18.37 -5.12 8.44
C LEU A 181 -18.58 -6.12 7.29
N LYS A 182 -17.96 -7.31 7.39
CA LYS A 182 -18.12 -8.36 6.38
C LYS A 182 -19.57 -8.85 6.28
N ARG A 183 -20.26 -9.04 7.40
CA ARG A 183 -21.67 -9.47 7.42
C ARG A 183 -22.61 -8.42 6.87
N ARG A 184 -22.40 -7.12 7.22
CA ARG A 184 -23.30 -6.03 6.80
C ARG A 184 -23.11 -5.66 5.35
N PHE A 185 -21.86 -5.64 4.85
CA PHE A 185 -21.52 -5.08 3.54
C PHE A 185 -21.08 -6.12 2.51
N PHE A 186 -21.06 -7.38 2.82
CA PHE A 186 -20.76 -8.53 1.97
C PHE A 186 -20.00 -8.18 0.67
N ASN A 187 -18.67 -8.24 0.70
CA ASN A 187 -17.79 -7.94 -0.44
C ASN A 187 -17.91 -6.52 -1.05
N ARG A 188 -18.60 -5.59 -0.39
CA ARG A 188 -18.69 -4.20 -0.86
C ARG A 188 -17.43 -3.39 -0.54
N TYR A 189 -16.70 -3.82 0.48
CA TYR A 189 -15.48 -3.17 0.93
C TYR A 189 -14.36 -4.18 1.15
N GLN A 190 -13.14 -3.74 0.82
CA GLN A 190 -11.92 -4.41 1.21
C GLN A 190 -11.57 -3.99 2.64
N ILE A 191 -11.39 -4.97 3.54
CA ILE A 191 -11.02 -4.72 4.93
C ILE A 191 -9.68 -5.40 5.18
N VAL A 192 -8.65 -4.58 5.36
CA VAL A 192 -7.27 -5.04 5.57
C VAL A 192 -6.86 -4.79 7.01
N GLN A 193 -6.40 -5.83 7.69
CA GLN A 193 -5.77 -5.66 9.00
C GLN A 193 -4.33 -5.19 8.81
N THR A 194 -3.99 -4.03 9.37
CA THR A 194 -2.67 -3.40 9.23
C THR A 194 -1.80 -3.55 10.47
N SER A 195 -2.42 -3.93 11.59
CA SER A 195 -1.74 -4.28 12.85
C SER A 195 -2.67 -5.15 13.70
N PRO A 196 -2.20 -5.73 14.83
CA PRO A 196 -3.09 -6.42 15.76
C PRO A 196 -4.28 -5.58 16.24
N TYR A 197 -4.15 -4.25 16.20
CA TYR A 197 -5.12 -3.29 16.74
C TYR A 197 -5.79 -2.42 15.67
N SER A 198 -5.53 -2.64 14.38
CA SER A 198 -5.99 -1.69 13.35
C SER A 198 -6.47 -2.35 12.08
N ILE A 199 -7.51 -1.75 11.49
CA ILE A 199 -8.01 -2.08 10.16
C ILE A 199 -8.06 -0.84 9.27
N VAL A 200 -7.90 -1.07 7.97
CA VAL A 200 -8.18 -0.10 6.91
C VAL A 200 -9.33 -0.62 6.08
N ILE A 201 -10.27 0.24 5.76
CA ILE A 201 -11.45 -0.05 4.93
C ILE A 201 -11.32 0.74 3.64
N MET A 202 -11.47 0.06 2.52
CA MET A 202 -11.39 0.62 1.16
C MET A 202 -12.54 0.10 0.30
N LYS A 203 -12.78 0.71 -0.85
CA LYS A 203 -13.74 0.17 -1.84
C LYS A 203 -13.34 -1.23 -2.27
N ASP A 204 -14.33 -2.06 -2.60
CA ASP A 204 -14.10 -3.41 -3.12
C ASP A 204 -13.28 -3.38 -4.42
N GLY A 205 -12.44 -4.40 -4.59
CA GLY A 205 -11.52 -4.52 -5.72
C GLY A 205 -10.24 -3.66 -5.60
N ALA A 206 -10.11 -2.84 -4.55
CA ALA A 206 -8.87 -2.13 -4.27
C ALA A 206 -7.90 -3.04 -3.50
N ASN A 207 -6.94 -3.66 -4.18
CA ASN A 207 -5.80 -4.35 -3.59
C ASN A 207 -4.55 -4.13 -4.44
N LYS A 208 -3.38 -4.43 -3.89
CA LYS A 208 -2.10 -4.21 -4.61
C LYS A 208 -2.07 -4.93 -5.97
N GLY A 209 -2.57 -6.16 -6.04
CA GLY A 209 -2.61 -6.94 -7.27
C GLY A 209 -3.47 -6.31 -8.37
N THR A 210 -4.69 -5.87 -8.02
CA THR A 210 -5.58 -5.21 -8.99
C THR A 210 -5.04 -3.84 -9.43
N GLY A 211 -4.39 -3.09 -8.55
CA GLY A 211 -3.70 -1.86 -8.88
C GLY A 211 -2.56 -2.08 -9.88
N ILE A 212 -1.74 -3.11 -9.65
CA ILE A 212 -0.67 -3.53 -10.57
C ILE A 212 -1.25 -3.94 -11.93
N ALA A 213 -2.33 -4.73 -11.94
CA ALA A 213 -2.96 -5.15 -13.19
C ALA A 213 -3.52 -3.98 -14.01
N LYS A 214 -4.02 -2.92 -13.36
CA LYS A 214 -4.43 -1.68 -14.04
C LYS A 214 -3.25 -0.97 -14.71
N ILE A 215 -2.13 -0.80 -14.01
CA ILE A 215 -0.91 -0.23 -14.60
C ILE A 215 -0.41 -1.09 -15.76
N ALA A 216 -0.37 -2.41 -15.58
CA ALA A 216 0.01 -3.36 -16.62
C ALA A 216 -0.83 -3.19 -17.90
N GLY A 217 -2.15 -3.13 -17.74
CA GLY A 217 -3.07 -2.91 -18.87
C GLY A 217 -2.85 -1.58 -19.60
N LEU A 218 -2.60 -0.49 -18.85
CA LEU A 218 -2.32 0.82 -19.45
C LEU A 218 -1.00 0.87 -20.20
N LEU A 219 0.02 0.16 -19.70
CA LEU A 219 1.34 0.09 -20.33
C LEU A 219 1.47 -1.00 -21.41
N GLY A 220 0.45 -1.87 -21.56
CA GLY A 220 0.51 -3.02 -22.46
C GLY A 220 1.54 -4.07 -22.01
N ILE A 221 1.83 -4.17 -20.72
CA ILE A 221 2.77 -5.14 -20.13
C ILE A 221 1.97 -6.36 -19.66
N GLN A 222 2.45 -7.58 -19.97
CA GLN A 222 1.82 -8.81 -19.50
C GLN A 222 2.21 -9.07 -18.03
N LEU A 223 1.38 -9.77 -17.26
CA LEU A 223 1.66 -10.06 -15.84
C LEU A 223 2.93 -10.91 -15.66
N GLU A 224 3.27 -11.74 -16.64
CA GLU A 224 4.50 -12.54 -16.69
C GLU A 224 5.77 -11.68 -16.89
N GLU A 225 5.61 -10.44 -17.35
CA GLU A 225 6.67 -9.46 -17.54
C GLU A 225 6.84 -8.52 -16.34
N ILE A 226 6.10 -8.77 -15.27
CA ILE A 226 6.14 -8.04 -14.01
C ILE A 226 6.74 -8.90 -12.92
N ALA A 227 7.52 -8.29 -12.03
CA ALA A 227 7.94 -8.85 -10.77
C ALA A 227 7.35 -8.05 -9.60
N VAL A 228 7.12 -8.71 -8.47
CA VAL A 228 6.64 -8.08 -7.23
C VAL A 228 7.46 -8.56 -6.04
N ILE A 229 7.66 -7.70 -5.04
CA ILE A 229 8.32 -8.04 -3.79
C ILE A 229 7.59 -7.43 -2.60
N GLY A 230 7.42 -8.22 -1.51
CA GLY A 230 6.72 -7.81 -0.29
C GLY A 230 7.06 -8.68 0.91
N ASP A 231 6.42 -8.44 2.05
CA ASP A 231 6.71 -9.14 3.32
C ASP A 231 5.49 -9.42 4.21
N SER A 232 4.29 -8.97 3.82
CA SER A 232 3.12 -8.99 4.69
C SER A 232 1.83 -9.50 4.03
N GLU A 233 0.76 -9.63 4.82
CA GLU A 233 -0.52 -10.17 4.33
C GLU A 233 -1.16 -9.34 3.22
N ASN A 234 -0.94 -8.02 3.21
CA ASN A 234 -1.47 -7.14 2.19
C ASN A 234 -0.79 -7.30 0.81
N ASP A 235 0.23 -8.20 0.73
CA ASP A 235 0.93 -8.57 -0.51
C ASP A 235 0.38 -9.86 -1.14
N PHE A 236 -0.53 -10.58 -0.46
CA PHE A 236 -1.03 -11.87 -0.94
C PHE A 236 -1.65 -11.79 -2.33
N GLU A 237 -2.45 -10.75 -2.59
CA GLU A 237 -3.11 -10.59 -3.88
C GLU A 237 -2.10 -10.36 -5.00
N MET A 238 -1.05 -9.57 -4.77
CA MET A 238 -0.01 -9.39 -5.79
C MET A 238 0.84 -10.65 -5.97
N PHE A 239 1.12 -11.42 -4.90
CA PHE A 239 1.81 -12.72 -5.04
C PHE A 239 0.97 -13.75 -5.80
N ALA A 240 -0.36 -13.73 -5.60
CA ALA A 240 -1.27 -14.65 -6.29
C ALA A 240 -1.45 -14.30 -7.78
N MET A 241 -1.40 -13.02 -8.14
CA MET A 241 -1.63 -12.55 -9.50
C MET A 241 -0.36 -12.54 -10.36
N ILE A 242 0.79 -12.25 -9.76
CA ILE A 242 2.05 -12.04 -10.50
C ILE A 242 2.95 -13.28 -10.33
N PRO A 243 3.27 -13.98 -11.44
CA PRO A 243 4.07 -15.21 -11.39
C PRO A 243 5.49 -15.03 -10.86
N ASN A 244 6.08 -13.85 -11.02
CA ASN A 244 7.44 -13.55 -10.56
C ASN A 244 7.39 -12.81 -9.23
N SER A 245 6.99 -13.53 -8.18
CA SER A 245 6.81 -12.99 -6.84
C SER A 245 8.00 -13.32 -5.93
N PHE A 246 8.40 -12.32 -5.15
CA PHE A 246 9.51 -12.38 -4.19
C PHE A 246 9.00 -12.00 -2.80
N CYS A 247 9.43 -12.71 -1.78
CA CYS A 247 9.13 -12.39 -0.39
C CYS A 247 10.42 -12.15 0.38
N MET A 248 10.38 -11.21 1.32
CA MET A 248 11.50 -10.96 2.23
C MET A 248 11.69 -12.14 3.18
N ASP A 249 12.94 -12.49 3.47
CA ASP A 249 13.32 -13.66 4.30
C ASP A 249 12.95 -13.52 5.78
N HIS A 250 12.74 -12.30 6.27
CA HIS A 250 12.26 -12.05 7.63
C HIS A 250 10.74 -12.10 7.78
N ALA A 251 9.99 -12.21 6.67
CA ALA A 251 8.55 -12.37 6.71
C ALA A 251 8.14 -13.69 7.39
N ARG A 252 6.92 -13.74 7.91
CA ARG A 252 6.39 -14.96 8.52
C ARG A 252 6.39 -16.13 7.50
N PRO A 253 6.60 -17.40 7.96
CA PRO A 253 6.66 -18.55 7.05
C PRO A 253 5.41 -18.76 6.17
N ASP A 254 4.22 -18.39 6.67
CA ASP A 254 2.97 -18.48 5.92
C ASP A 254 2.89 -17.47 4.77
N ILE A 255 3.55 -16.33 4.93
CA ILE A 255 3.67 -15.30 3.88
C ILE A 255 4.72 -15.72 2.86
N GLN A 256 5.89 -16.18 3.31
CA GLN A 256 6.95 -16.69 2.43
C GLN A 256 6.44 -17.82 1.51
N ALA A 257 5.57 -18.70 2.03
CA ALA A 257 4.99 -19.80 1.27
C ALA A 257 4.06 -19.34 0.11
N LYS A 258 3.69 -18.06 0.03
CA LYS A 258 2.85 -17.50 -1.04
C LYS A 258 3.67 -16.93 -2.21
N ALA A 259 4.94 -16.63 -1.99
CA ALA A 259 5.82 -16.12 -3.03
C ALA A 259 6.65 -17.25 -3.66
N LYS A 260 7.13 -17.02 -4.89
CA LYS A 260 7.94 -17.98 -5.64
C LYS A 260 9.40 -17.98 -5.20
N HIS A 261 9.92 -16.83 -4.79
CA HIS A 261 11.32 -16.64 -4.40
C HIS A 261 11.40 -15.96 -3.04
N ILE A 262 12.43 -16.31 -2.27
CA ILE A 262 12.74 -15.65 -0.99
C ILE A 262 14.06 -14.92 -1.18
N VAL A 263 14.12 -13.67 -0.74
CA VAL A 263 15.29 -12.79 -0.88
C VAL A 263 15.53 -12.01 0.41
N HIS A 264 16.75 -11.57 0.60
CA HIS A 264 17.18 -10.80 1.78
C HIS A 264 16.95 -9.29 1.63
N SER A 265 16.87 -8.78 0.39
CA SER A 265 16.70 -7.36 0.12
C SER A 265 16.09 -7.09 -1.26
N VAL A 266 15.59 -5.88 -1.46
CA VAL A 266 15.16 -5.41 -2.79
C VAL A 266 16.33 -5.40 -3.77
N ALA A 267 17.53 -5.10 -3.31
CA ALA A 267 18.74 -5.14 -4.14
C ALA A 267 19.02 -6.55 -4.68
N GLU A 268 18.90 -7.58 -3.84
CA GLU A 268 19.05 -8.98 -4.28
C GLU A 268 17.97 -9.39 -5.28
N CYS A 269 16.71 -8.99 -5.05
CA CYS A 269 15.62 -9.19 -6.01
C CYS A 269 15.95 -8.57 -7.38
N ILE A 270 16.45 -7.34 -7.38
CA ILE A 270 16.86 -6.64 -8.61
C ILE A 270 17.99 -7.36 -9.32
N ASP A 271 19.01 -7.80 -8.59
CA ASP A 271 20.14 -8.53 -9.18
C ASP A 271 19.67 -9.85 -9.81
N PHE A 272 18.74 -10.57 -9.16
CA PHE A 272 18.11 -11.76 -9.73
C PHE A 272 17.39 -11.43 -11.06
N ILE A 273 16.56 -10.39 -11.08
CA ILE A 273 15.80 -9.97 -12.27
C ILE A 273 16.76 -9.63 -13.43
N LEU A 274 17.81 -8.88 -13.17
CA LEU A 274 18.77 -8.48 -14.19
C LEU A 274 19.54 -9.67 -14.76
N GLN A 275 19.92 -10.63 -13.91
CA GLN A 275 20.58 -11.87 -14.35
C GLN A 275 19.64 -12.73 -15.23
N GLU A 276 18.38 -12.91 -14.81
CA GLU A 276 17.41 -13.66 -15.60
C GLU A 276 17.09 -13.00 -16.94
N ASN A 277 16.93 -11.66 -16.94
CA ASN A 277 16.74 -10.92 -18.18
C ASN A 277 17.95 -11.05 -19.13
N ALA A 278 19.16 -11.01 -18.59
CA ALA A 278 20.37 -11.20 -19.40
C ALA A 278 20.44 -12.62 -20.00
N ARG A 279 20.13 -13.66 -19.19
CA ARG A 279 20.08 -15.05 -19.63
C ARG A 279 19.08 -15.25 -20.77
N GLN A 280 17.88 -14.72 -20.64
CA GLN A 280 16.83 -14.85 -21.68
C GLN A 280 17.21 -14.16 -22.99
N ARG A 281 17.82 -12.97 -22.92
CA ARG A 281 18.31 -12.29 -24.12
C ARG A 281 19.38 -13.10 -24.85
N LEU A 282 20.26 -13.81 -24.13
CA LEU A 282 21.25 -14.69 -24.71
C LEU A 282 20.63 -15.94 -25.36
N GLU A 283 19.60 -16.52 -24.72
CA GLU A 283 18.83 -17.63 -25.29
C GLU A 283 18.12 -17.22 -26.60
N GLU A 284 17.47 -16.05 -26.63
CA GLU A 284 16.80 -15.51 -27.82
C GLU A 284 17.78 -15.27 -28.97
N LEU A 285 19.03 -14.92 -28.68
CA LEU A 285 20.08 -14.73 -29.66
C LEU A 285 20.77 -16.04 -30.07
N ASN A 286 20.34 -17.20 -29.55
CA ASN A 286 20.97 -18.52 -29.72
C ASN A 286 22.47 -18.53 -29.33
N LEU A 287 22.82 -17.79 -28.27
CA LEU A 287 24.20 -17.70 -27.75
C LEU A 287 24.42 -18.57 -26.50
N LEU A 288 23.40 -19.34 -26.08
CA LEU A 288 23.45 -20.34 -25.01
C LEU A 288 23.05 -21.72 -25.50
#